data_2ee090248ec659b38511309d60bad44d
#
_entry.id   2ee090248ec659b38511309d60bad44d
#
_cell.length_a   1.000
_cell.length_b   1.000
_cell.length_c   1.000
_cell.angle_alpha   90.00
_cell.angle_beta   90.00
_cell.angle_gamma   90.00
#
_symmetry.space_group_name_H-M   'P 1'
#
loop_
_entity.id
_entity.type
_entity.pdbx_description
1 polymer ?
#
loop_
_entity_poly.entity_id
_entity_poly.type
_entity_poly.pdbx_seq_one_letter_code
_entity_poly.pdbx_strand_id
1 'polypeptide(L)'
;MSRYYVISPNVENDGNIQDYLEQMFQTHTIMMGWSPQEHKGKMFDEMQIGDYVICARGANKNKQIFFAGMVSSENSHDWLYTRKLTGFVDLGKEKIEFGNNNAFGSSARIPAIYELKKDNEADCEICKYH
;
A
#
# COMPACT_ATOMS: atom_id res chain seq x y z
N MET A 1 0.85 17.05 -8.47
CA MET A 1 -0.28 16.48 -7.72
C MET A 1 0.13 15.15 -7.13
N SER A 2 -0.22 14.95 -5.86
CA SER A 2 0.07 13.69 -5.19
C SER A 2 -0.83 12.57 -5.70
N ARG A 3 -0.27 11.38 -5.80
CA ARG A 3 -1.01 10.16 -6.12
C ARG A 3 -1.24 9.36 -4.85
N TYR A 4 -2.19 8.45 -4.93
CA TYR A 4 -2.57 7.58 -3.81
C TYR A 4 -2.37 6.14 -4.22
N TYR A 5 -1.70 5.38 -3.36
CA TYR A 5 -1.41 3.97 -3.61
C TYR A 5 -1.90 3.11 -2.46
N VAL A 6 -2.25 1.87 -2.77
CA VAL A 6 -2.50 0.84 -1.76
C VAL A 6 -1.42 -0.21 -1.89
N ILE A 7 -0.85 -0.62 -0.77
CA ILE A 7 0.17 -1.65 -0.72
C ILE A 7 -0.25 -2.75 0.25
N SER A 8 0.09 -3.99 -0.11
CA SER A 8 -0.12 -5.14 0.78
C SER A 8 1.06 -5.31 1.73
N PRO A 9 0.83 -5.68 3.00
CA PRO A 9 1.94 -6.02 3.89
C PRO A 9 2.57 -7.38 3.58
N ASN A 10 1.91 -8.20 2.74
CA ASN A 10 2.45 -9.47 2.30
C ASN A 10 3.42 -9.22 1.14
N VAL A 11 4.69 -9.52 1.35
CA VAL A 11 5.75 -9.24 0.39
C VAL A 11 6.25 -10.54 -0.21
N GLU A 12 6.23 -10.63 -1.54
CA GLU A 12 6.76 -11.77 -2.28
C GLU A 12 8.20 -11.48 -2.69
N ASN A 13 9.09 -12.39 -2.34
CA ASN A 13 10.49 -12.33 -2.71
C ASN A 13 10.99 -13.75 -3.01
N ASP A 14 11.54 -13.96 -4.21
CA ASP A 14 12.02 -15.26 -4.69
C ASP A 14 11.01 -16.40 -4.52
N GLY A 15 9.75 -16.10 -4.81
CA GLY A 15 8.67 -17.07 -4.71
C GLY A 15 8.15 -17.32 -3.30
N ASN A 16 8.73 -16.69 -2.31
CA ASN A 16 8.26 -16.77 -0.92
C ASN A 16 7.45 -15.53 -0.57
N ILE A 17 6.30 -15.76 0.06
CA ILE A 17 5.45 -14.67 0.56
C ILE A 17 5.58 -14.61 2.06
N GLN A 18 5.89 -13.43 2.58
CA GLN A 18 6.05 -13.22 4.01
C GLN A 18 5.32 -11.96 4.44
N ASP A 19 4.73 -12.00 5.64
CA ASP A 19 4.04 -10.86 6.24
C ASP A 19 5.07 -9.95 6.91
N TYR A 20 5.16 -8.71 6.45
CA TYR A 20 6.06 -7.69 6.98
C TYR A 20 5.33 -6.57 7.69
N LEU A 21 4.06 -6.79 8.08
CA LEU A 21 3.25 -5.72 8.68
C LEU A 21 3.91 -5.14 9.95
N GLU A 22 4.40 -6.00 10.82
CA GLU A 22 5.04 -5.56 12.06
C GLU A 22 6.28 -4.70 11.78
N GLN A 23 7.13 -5.14 10.86
CA GLN A 23 8.32 -4.39 10.48
C GLN A 23 7.97 -3.03 9.87
N MET A 24 6.93 -2.99 9.03
CA MET A 24 6.45 -1.73 8.45
C MET A 24 5.98 -0.77 9.54
N PHE A 25 5.24 -1.26 10.54
CA PHE A 25 4.82 -0.45 11.67
C PHE A 25 5.99 0.09 12.49
N GLN A 26 6.96 -0.76 12.77
CA GLN A 26 8.10 -0.39 13.61
C GLN A 26 9.01 0.64 12.94
N THR A 27 9.17 0.53 11.63
CA THR A 27 10.12 1.35 10.88
C THR A 27 9.47 2.48 10.10
N HIS A 28 8.14 2.54 10.05
CA HIS A 28 7.37 3.47 9.23
C HIS A 28 7.82 3.42 7.77
N THR A 29 7.99 2.20 7.25
CA THR A 29 8.40 1.96 5.86
C THR A 29 7.40 1.07 5.17
N ILE A 30 7.37 1.15 3.84
CA ILE A 30 6.72 0.16 2.99
C ILE A 30 7.78 -0.64 2.26
N MET A 31 7.45 -1.88 1.92
CA MET A 31 8.42 -2.84 1.39
C MET A 31 7.86 -3.51 0.13
N MET A 32 8.77 -3.81 -0.81
CA MET A 32 8.45 -4.43 -2.09
C MET A 32 9.53 -5.44 -2.46
N GLY A 33 9.11 -6.66 -2.86
CA GLY A 33 10.04 -7.70 -3.27
C GLY A 33 10.33 -7.72 -4.76
N TRP A 34 9.47 -7.12 -5.58
CA TRP A 34 9.61 -7.12 -7.03
C TRP A 34 10.56 -6.03 -7.50
N SER A 35 11.43 -6.35 -8.46
CA SER A 35 12.37 -5.38 -9.02
C SER A 35 11.65 -4.33 -9.87
N PRO A 36 12.27 -3.15 -10.11
CA PRO A 36 11.69 -2.12 -10.98
C PRO A 36 11.50 -2.55 -12.44
N GLN A 37 12.10 -3.64 -12.88
CA GLN A 37 11.85 -4.20 -14.22
C GLN A 37 10.51 -4.94 -14.29
N GLU A 38 9.92 -5.29 -13.17
CA GLU A 38 8.64 -5.98 -13.09
C GLU A 38 7.53 -4.99 -12.82
N HIS A 39 6.32 -5.26 -13.31
CA HIS A 39 5.20 -4.31 -13.25
C HIS A 39 4.95 -3.73 -11.86
N LYS A 40 4.90 -4.57 -10.83
CA LYS A 40 4.61 -4.12 -9.46
C LYS A 40 5.79 -3.36 -8.86
N GLY A 41 6.99 -3.85 -9.08
CA GLY A 41 8.21 -3.17 -8.62
C GLY A 41 8.42 -1.84 -9.31
N LYS A 42 8.06 -1.73 -10.59
CA LYS A 42 8.09 -0.48 -11.34
C LYS A 42 7.15 0.55 -10.73
N MET A 43 5.94 0.16 -10.38
CA MET A 43 4.98 1.07 -9.74
C MET A 43 5.51 1.57 -8.39
N PHE A 44 6.10 0.69 -7.59
CA PHE A 44 6.72 1.05 -6.33
C PHE A 44 7.88 2.05 -6.52
N ASP A 45 8.69 1.83 -7.53
CA ASP A 45 9.82 2.70 -7.87
C ASP A 45 9.38 4.06 -8.39
N GLU A 46 8.25 4.11 -9.10
CA GLU A 46 7.71 5.35 -9.69
C GLU A 46 7.02 6.26 -8.68
N MET A 47 6.71 5.78 -7.47
CA MET A 47 6.16 6.66 -6.44
C MET A 47 7.11 7.81 -6.15
N GLN A 48 6.53 9.00 -6.02
CA GLN A 48 7.30 10.21 -5.75
C GLN A 48 7.17 10.61 -4.28
N ILE A 49 8.19 11.29 -3.78
CA ILE A 49 8.09 11.92 -2.46
C ILE A 49 6.90 12.87 -2.46
N GLY A 50 6.02 12.71 -1.46
CA GLY A 50 4.76 13.44 -1.39
C GLY A 50 3.55 12.63 -1.82
N ASP A 51 3.73 11.46 -2.42
CA ASP A 51 2.63 10.55 -2.70
C ASP A 51 2.16 9.88 -1.42
N TYR A 52 0.88 9.49 -1.38
CA TYR A 52 0.27 8.88 -0.21
C TYR A 52 0.14 7.38 -0.38
N VAL A 53 0.30 6.66 0.72
CA VAL A 53 0.22 5.20 0.74
C VAL A 53 -0.71 4.75 1.85
N ILE A 54 -1.53 3.76 1.54
CA ILE A 54 -2.37 3.06 2.50
C ILE A 54 -1.94 1.60 2.47
N CYS A 55 -1.63 1.03 3.63
CA CYS A 55 -1.36 -0.40 3.73
C CYS A 55 -2.62 -1.13 4.12
N ALA A 56 -2.99 -2.13 3.34
CA ALA A 56 -4.22 -2.87 3.55
C ALA A 56 -4.09 -4.31 3.09
N ARG A 57 -4.94 -5.17 3.62
CA ARG A 57 -4.99 -6.60 3.29
C ARG A 57 -6.43 -7.08 3.28
N GLY A 58 -6.68 -8.18 2.58
CA GLY A 58 -7.96 -8.82 2.54
C GLY A 58 -8.63 -8.81 1.18
N ALA A 59 -9.82 -9.37 1.13
CA ALA A 59 -10.60 -9.51 -0.10
C ALA A 59 -12.05 -9.16 0.15
N ASN A 60 -12.71 -8.61 -0.86
CA ASN A 60 -14.14 -8.26 -0.82
C ASN A 60 -14.49 -7.40 0.39
N LYS A 61 -15.44 -7.85 1.20
CA LYS A 61 -15.91 -7.11 2.39
C LYS A 61 -14.95 -7.16 3.58
N ASN A 62 -13.94 -8.00 3.54
CA ASN A 62 -13.04 -8.25 4.67
C ASN A 62 -11.72 -7.51 4.54
N LYS A 63 -11.70 -6.43 3.79
CA LYS A 63 -10.49 -5.60 3.66
C LYS A 63 -10.24 -4.85 4.95
N GLN A 64 -8.98 -4.89 5.41
CA GLN A 64 -8.56 -4.22 6.62
C GLN A 64 -7.43 -3.25 6.30
N ILE A 65 -7.58 -2.02 6.75
CA ILE A 65 -6.56 -0.99 6.60
C ILE A 65 -5.73 -0.94 7.89
N PHE A 66 -4.42 -0.97 7.75
CA PHE A 66 -3.50 -1.00 8.88
C PHE A 66 -2.88 0.35 9.19
N PHE A 67 -2.41 1.05 8.17
CA PHE A 67 -1.80 2.36 8.35
C PHE A 67 -1.84 3.16 7.05
N ALA A 68 -1.56 4.44 7.20
CA ALA A 68 -1.43 5.37 6.10
C ALA A 68 -0.23 6.28 6.34
N GLY A 69 0.35 6.82 5.28
CA GLY A 69 1.46 7.75 5.38
C GLY A 69 1.80 8.38 4.05
N MET A 70 2.76 9.29 4.07
CA MET A 70 3.25 9.97 2.88
C MET A 70 4.68 9.52 2.59
N VAL A 71 4.96 9.20 1.34
CA VAL A 71 6.30 8.82 0.90
C VAL A 71 7.27 9.97 1.15
N SER A 72 8.34 9.71 1.87
CA SER A 72 9.32 10.72 2.27
C SER A 72 10.75 10.39 1.83
N SER A 73 10.98 9.26 1.19
CA SER A 73 12.31 8.90 0.70
C SER A 73 12.26 8.33 -0.71
N GLU A 74 13.41 8.32 -1.36
CA GLU A 74 13.59 7.59 -2.61
C GLU A 74 13.51 6.08 -2.36
N ASN A 75 13.34 5.32 -3.45
CA ASN A 75 13.40 3.87 -3.39
C ASN A 75 14.80 3.43 -2.99
N SER A 76 14.89 2.58 -2.00
CA SER A 76 16.14 2.07 -1.47
C SER A 76 16.12 0.55 -1.54
N HIS A 77 17.24 -0.06 -1.91
CA HIS A 77 17.36 -1.49 -2.04
C HIS A 77 18.49 -2.03 -1.18
N ASP A 78 18.14 -2.78 -0.17
CA ASP A 78 19.08 -3.60 0.59
C ASP A 78 18.84 -5.05 0.18
N TRP A 79 17.97 -5.78 0.88
CA TRP A 79 17.53 -7.07 0.37
C TRP A 79 16.06 -7.04 -0.10
N LEU A 80 15.31 -6.05 0.34
CA LEU A 80 14.01 -5.65 -0.19
C LEU A 80 14.06 -4.20 -0.61
N TYR A 81 13.18 -3.80 -1.52
CA TYR A 81 12.99 -2.40 -1.87
C TYR A 81 12.15 -1.74 -0.78
N THR A 82 12.57 -0.57 -0.32
CA THR A 82 11.90 0.14 0.77
C THR A 82 11.72 1.61 0.48
N ARG A 83 10.62 2.18 0.98
CA ARG A 83 10.35 3.61 0.98
C ARG A 83 9.95 4.02 2.40
N LYS A 84 10.53 5.09 2.91
CA LYS A 84 10.16 5.63 4.21
C LYS A 84 8.90 6.47 4.10
N LEU A 85 8.12 6.50 5.18
CA LEU A 85 6.90 7.28 5.28
C LEU A 85 7.04 8.34 6.37
N THR A 86 6.41 9.49 6.14
CA THR A 86 6.18 10.52 7.15
C THR A 86 4.67 10.70 7.34
N GLY A 87 4.26 11.39 8.41
CA GLY A 87 2.85 11.55 8.70
C GLY A 87 2.13 10.21 8.91
N PHE A 88 2.81 9.27 9.51
CA PHE A 88 2.33 7.90 9.70
C PHE A 88 1.13 7.88 10.65
N VAL A 89 0.05 7.24 10.22
CA VAL A 89 -1.19 7.08 11.00
C VAL A 89 -1.48 5.60 11.16
N ASP A 90 -1.60 5.16 12.41
CA ASP A 90 -1.98 3.79 12.74
C ASP A 90 -3.49 3.63 12.61
N LEU A 91 -3.93 2.81 11.66
CA LEU A 91 -5.34 2.51 11.41
C LEU A 91 -5.68 1.05 11.73
N GLY A 92 -4.77 0.34 12.39
CA GLY A 92 -4.81 -1.11 12.54
C GLY A 92 -6.00 -1.69 13.29
N LYS A 93 -6.84 -0.85 13.90
CA LYS A 93 -8.04 -1.31 14.61
C LYS A 93 -9.32 -1.01 13.85
N GLU A 94 -9.24 -0.30 12.75
CA GLU A 94 -10.42 0.06 11.98
C GLU A 94 -10.69 -0.98 10.91
N LYS A 95 -11.78 -1.71 11.08
CA LYS A 95 -12.33 -2.52 10.00
C LYS A 95 -13.22 -1.61 9.18
N ILE A 96 -12.77 -1.28 8.01
CA ILE A 96 -13.58 -0.50 7.09
C ILE A 96 -14.32 -1.47 6.19
N GLU A 97 -15.61 -1.54 6.38
CA GLU A 97 -16.48 -2.28 5.47
C GLU A 97 -16.78 -1.38 4.27
N PHE A 98 -16.27 -1.76 3.14
CA PHE A 98 -16.51 -1.03 1.89
C PHE A 98 -17.67 -1.63 1.09
N GLY A 99 -18.66 -2.18 1.77
CA GLY A 99 -19.85 -2.74 1.12
C GLY A 99 -19.50 -3.84 0.11
N ASN A 100 -20.27 -3.91 -0.97
CA ASN A 100 -20.01 -4.87 -2.05
C ASN A 100 -18.97 -4.39 -3.04
N ASN A 101 -18.50 -3.18 -2.88
CA ASN A 101 -17.57 -2.60 -3.81
C ASN A 101 -16.17 -3.04 -3.47
N ASN A 102 -15.43 -3.36 -4.50
CA ASN A 102 -14.01 -3.49 -4.39
C ASN A 102 -13.46 -2.08 -4.16
N ALA A 103 -13.40 -1.67 -2.89
CA ALA A 103 -12.91 -0.34 -2.52
C ALA A 103 -11.50 -0.08 -3.06
N PHE A 104 -10.83 -1.13 -3.46
CA PHE A 104 -9.49 -1.12 -3.99
C PHE A 104 -9.47 -1.61 -5.44
N GLY A 105 -10.50 -1.29 -6.22
CA GLY A 105 -10.61 -1.73 -7.60
C GLY A 105 -11.39 -3.03 -7.75
N SER A 106 -11.29 -3.66 -8.91
CA SER A 106 -12.09 -4.84 -9.26
C SER A 106 -11.53 -6.16 -8.69
N SER A 107 -10.40 -6.13 -8.01
CA SER A 107 -9.76 -7.35 -7.50
C SER A 107 -10.40 -7.84 -6.22
N ALA A 108 -10.65 -9.13 -6.13
CA ALA A 108 -11.09 -9.78 -4.91
C ALA A 108 -10.02 -9.69 -3.81
N ARG A 109 -8.77 -9.54 -4.20
CA ARG A 109 -7.60 -9.45 -3.33
C ARG A 109 -6.83 -8.18 -3.60
N ILE A 110 -6.21 -7.62 -2.57
CA ILE A 110 -5.27 -6.52 -2.77
C ILE A 110 -3.99 -7.08 -3.38
N PRO A 111 -3.59 -6.64 -4.57
CA PRO A 111 -2.31 -7.01 -5.15
C PRO A 111 -1.17 -6.39 -4.33
N ALA A 112 0.08 -6.68 -4.69
CA ALA A 112 1.23 -6.14 -3.97
C ALA A 112 1.18 -4.62 -3.86
N ILE A 113 0.77 -3.95 -4.94
CA ILE A 113 0.59 -2.50 -4.97
C ILE A 113 -0.35 -2.14 -6.13
N TYR A 114 -1.15 -1.10 -5.94
CA TYR A 114 -1.87 -0.46 -7.05
C TYR A 114 -2.20 0.99 -6.74
N GLU A 115 -2.47 1.74 -7.77
CA GLU A 115 -2.81 3.17 -7.66
C GLU A 115 -4.34 3.34 -7.53
N LEU A 116 -4.75 4.18 -6.58
CA LEU A 116 -6.15 4.57 -6.41
C LEU A 116 -6.51 5.66 -7.43
N LYS A 117 -7.66 5.50 -8.07
CA LYS A 117 -8.18 6.47 -9.04
C LYS A 117 -9.17 7.40 -8.36
N LYS A 118 -8.86 8.68 -8.32
CA LYS A 118 -9.66 9.69 -7.60
C LYS A 118 -11.08 9.86 -8.14
N ASP A 119 -11.33 9.49 -9.37
CA ASP A 119 -12.67 9.54 -9.97
C ASP A 119 -13.53 8.34 -9.57
N ASN A 120 -12.98 7.35 -8.90
CA ASN A 120 -13.72 6.23 -8.34
C ASN A 120 -14.23 6.62 -6.95
N GLU A 121 -15.52 6.50 -6.72
CA GLU A 121 -16.15 6.85 -5.45
C GLU A 121 -15.57 6.08 -4.26
N ALA A 122 -15.30 4.79 -4.43
CA ALA A 122 -14.71 3.97 -3.39
C ALA A 122 -13.28 4.42 -3.06
N ASP A 123 -12.52 4.82 -4.07
CA ASP A 123 -11.16 5.32 -3.88
C ASP A 123 -11.16 6.65 -3.14
N CYS A 124 -12.15 7.52 -3.40
CA CYS A 124 -12.30 8.79 -2.69
C CYS A 124 -12.57 8.57 -1.20
N GLU A 125 -13.34 7.56 -0.84
CA GLU A 125 -13.60 7.20 0.56
C GLU A 125 -12.31 6.82 1.29
N ILE A 126 -11.40 6.15 0.62
CA ILE A 126 -10.11 5.76 1.20
C ILE A 126 -9.18 6.96 1.33
N CYS A 127 -9.15 7.83 0.35
CA CYS A 127 -8.26 8.99 0.33
C CYS A 127 -8.51 9.95 1.49
N LYS A 128 -9.68 9.94 2.10
CA LYS A 128 -9.98 10.80 3.26
C LYS A 128 -9.17 10.46 4.51
N TYR A 129 -8.50 9.30 4.56
CA TYR A 129 -7.63 8.93 5.67
C TYR A 129 -6.27 9.62 5.64
N HIS A 130 -6.03 10.45 4.68
CA HIS A 130 -4.81 11.26 4.57
C HIS A 130 -5.07 12.74 4.86
#